data_8303cd6e93376f809ff9aab13b9ee0bd
#
_entry.id   8303cd6e93376f809ff9aab13b9ee0bd
#
_cell.length_a   1.000
_cell.length_b   1.000
_cell.length_c   1.000
_cell.angle_alpha   90.00
_cell.angle_beta   90.00
_cell.angle_gamma   90.00
#
_symmetry.space_group_name_H-M   'P 1'
#
loop_
_entity.id
_entity.type
_entity.pdbx_description
1 polymer ?
#
loop_
_entity_poly.entity_id
_entity_poly.type
_entity_poly.pdbx_seq_one_letter_code
_entity_poly.pdbx_strand_id
1 'polypeptide(L)'
;HYRITGKKPDNTVVYEGGWQNNRQMGMHGSHRFVENIFEELDAPGEWFHDAKKRTLYYFPVKGEDVGRATFEIARLRHLIELRRSRAKPVRHVTFRGLVFRHAARTFMETKEPLLRSDWTIYRGGAVVFEGAEDCAIADCEFDQVGGNAVFVSNYNRRIAVRGTHIHGAGASGIC
;
A
#
# COMPACT_ATOMS: atom_id res chain seq x y z
N HIS A 1 -11.82 -5.60 4.03
CA HIS A 1 -11.04 -6.51 3.17
C HIS A 1 -10.86 -7.86 3.86
N TYR A 2 -10.76 -8.91 3.07
CA TYR A 2 -10.62 -10.29 3.54
C TYR A 2 -9.60 -11.01 2.65
N ARG A 3 -8.87 -11.93 3.24
CA ARG A 3 -7.94 -12.81 2.54
C ARG A 3 -8.52 -14.22 2.48
N ILE A 4 -8.63 -14.80 1.30
CA ILE A 4 -8.98 -16.20 1.15
C ILE A 4 -7.79 -17.02 1.64
N THR A 5 -8.03 -17.92 2.59
CA THR A 5 -7.01 -18.77 3.22
C THR A 5 -7.16 -20.23 2.84
N GLY A 6 -8.30 -20.61 2.25
CA GLY A 6 -8.54 -21.97 1.83
C GLY A 6 -9.97 -22.22 1.36
N LYS A 7 -10.26 -23.50 1.16
CA LYS A 7 -11.56 -24.02 0.73
C LYS A 7 -11.83 -25.34 1.47
N LYS A 8 -13.04 -25.49 1.98
CA LYS A 8 -13.49 -26.73 2.60
C LYS A 8 -13.91 -27.77 1.55
N PRO A 9 -14.06 -29.05 1.93
CA PRO A 9 -14.52 -30.10 1.02
C PRO A 9 -15.89 -29.85 0.37
N ASP A 10 -16.76 -29.10 1.03
CA ASP A 10 -18.08 -28.69 0.56
C ASP A 10 -18.05 -27.43 -0.33
N ASN A 11 -16.87 -27.01 -0.79
CA ASN A 11 -16.60 -25.80 -1.56
C ASN A 11 -16.79 -24.47 -0.79
N THR A 12 -17.08 -24.50 0.49
CA THR A 12 -17.14 -23.27 1.30
C THR A 12 -15.76 -22.60 1.36
N VAL A 13 -15.71 -21.32 0.99
CA VAL A 13 -14.49 -20.51 1.06
C VAL A 13 -14.15 -20.19 2.51
N VAL A 14 -12.91 -20.43 2.90
CA VAL A 14 -12.35 -20.03 4.19
C VAL A 14 -11.59 -18.72 3.99
N TYR A 15 -11.86 -17.75 4.84
CA TYR A 15 -11.22 -16.44 4.77
C TYR A 15 -10.92 -15.87 6.15
N GLU A 16 -9.97 -14.95 6.21
CA GLU A 16 -9.64 -14.13 7.36
C GLU A 16 -9.70 -12.64 6.98
N GLY A 17 -10.00 -11.77 7.94
CA GLY A 17 -10.04 -10.32 7.70
C GLY A 17 -11.11 -9.62 8.52
N GLY A 18 -11.48 -8.40 8.08
CA GLY A 18 -12.43 -7.54 8.79
C GLY A 18 -11.84 -6.83 10.01
N TRP A 19 -10.58 -7.08 10.36
CA TRP A 19 -9.91 -6.43 11.49
C TRP A 19 -9.46 -5.00 11.20
N GLN A 20 -9.59 -4.54 9.95
CA GLN A 20 -9.36 -3.14 9.58
C GLN A 20 -10.39 -2.20 10.21
N ASN A 21 -11.52 -2.75 10.63
CA ASN A 21 -12.53 -2.04 11.39
C ASN A 21 -12.33 -2.32 12.90
N ASN A 22 -12.66 -1.38 13.77
CA ASN A 22 -12.63 -1.62 15.21
C ASN A 22 -13.73 -2.58 15.68
N ARG A 23 -14.65 -2.94 14.79
CA ARG A 23 -15.66 -3.99 14.97
C ARG A 23 -15.42 -5.08 13.94
N GLN A 24 -15.45 -6.31 14.38
CA GLN A 24 -15.40 -7.44 13.47
C GLN A 24 -16.71 -7.49 12.68
N MET A 25 -16.61 -7.36 11.38
CA MET A 25 -17.74 -7.44 10.46
C MET A 25 -17.59 -8.64 9.54
N GLY A 26 -18.70 -9.29 9.24
CA GLY A 26 -18.74 -10.33 8.22
C GLY A 26 -18.62 -9.76 6.81
N MET A 27 -18.24 -10.60 5.86
CA MET A 27 -18.20 -10.25 4.45
C MET A 27 -19.62 -9.96 3.95
N HIS A 28 -19.79 -8.85 3.18
CA HIS A 28 -21.07 -8.52 2.60
C HIS A 28 -21.52 -9.61 1.60
N GLY A 29 -22.80 -9.96 1.62
CA GLY A 29 -23.33 -11.08 0.81
C GLY A 29 -23.30 -10.83 -0.69
N SER A 30 -23.53 -9.59 -1.15
CA SER A 30 -23.68 -9.23 -2.57
C SER A 30 -22.66 -8.20 -3.06
N HIS A 31 -22.26 -7.23 -2.23
CA HIS A 31 -21.31 -6.18 -2.64
C HIS A 31 -19.88 -6.60 -2.32
N ARG A 32 -19.35 -7.49 -3.14
CA ARG A 32 -17.99 -8.03 -3.00
C ARG A 32 -17.44 -8.40 -4.37
N PHE A 33 -16.13 -8.34 -4.50
CA PHE A 33 -15.38 -8.86 -5.63
C PHE A 33 -14.13 -9.59 -5.10
N VAL A 34 -13.52 -10.38 -5.94
CA VAL A 34 -12.33 -11.17 -5.61
C VAL A 34 -11.21 -10.78 -6.56
N GLU A 35 -9.99 -10.74 -6.05
CA GLU A 35 -8.79 -10.39 -6.80
C GLU A 35 -7.77 -11.51 -6.74
N ASN A 36 -6.88 -11.56 -7.71
CA ASN A 36 -5.77 -12.48 -7.82
C ASN A 36 -6.21 -13.95 -7.83
N ILE A 37 -7.11 -14.30 -8.75
CA ILE A 37 -7.54 -15.65 -9.07
C ILE A 37 -7.02 -16.01 -10.46
N PHE A 38 -6.31 -17.13 -10.58
CA PHE A 38 -5.70 -17.55 -11.85
C PHE A 38 -6.73 -17.88 -12.92
N GLU A 39 -7.85 -18.49 -12.51
CA GLU A 39 -8.95 -18.88 -13.40
C GLU A 39 -9.71 -17.71 -14.00
N GLU A 40 -9.56 -16.52 -13.43
CA GLU A 40 -10.14 -15.26 -13.92
C GLU A 40 -9.15 -14.45 -14.77
N LEU A 41 -8.03 -15.05 -15.19
CA LEU A 41 -7.07 -14.42 -16.10
C LEU A 41 -7.54 -14.64 -17.54
N ASP A 42 -8.59 -13.94 -17.96
CA ASP A 42 -9.28 -14.18 -19.22
C ASP A 42 -9.46 -12.94 -20.12
N ALA A 43 -9.02 -11.76 -19.67
CA ALA A 43 -9.12 -10.51 -20.41
C ALA A 43 -7.75 -9.81 -20.62
N PRO A 44 -7.58 -9.09 -21.76
CA PRO A 44 -6.36 -8.36 -22.04
C PRO A 44 -6.03 -7.30 -20.97
N GLY A 45 -4.77 -7.25 -20.54
CA GLY A 45 -4.27 -6.34 -19.52
C GLY A 45 -4.32 -6.91 -18.09
N GLU A 46 -4.94 -8.07 -17.91
CA GLU A 46 -4.98 -8.75 -16.62
C GLU A 46 -3.68 -9.47 -16.31
N TRP A 47 -3.44 -9.67 -15.03
CA TRP A 47 -2.27 -10.40 -14.56
C TRP A 47 -2.56 -11.18 -13.28
N PHE A 48 -1.81 -12.26 -13.09
CA PHE A 48 -1.83 -13.09 -11.89
C PHE A 48 -0.41 -13.34 -11.40
N HIS A 49 -0.16 -13.14 -10.10
CA HIS A 49 1.11 -13.45 -9.48
C HIS A 49 1.04 -14.70 -8.61
N ASP A 50 1.64 -15.79 -9.09
CA ASP A 50 1.85 -17.00 -8.28
C ASP A 50 3.11 -16.81 -7.41
N ALA A 51 2.90 -16.38 -6.17
CA ALA A 51 3.98 -16.14 -5.22
C ALA A 51 4.74 -17.42 -4.85
N LYS A 52 4.11 -18.61 -4.92
CA LYS A 52 4.75 -19.91 -4.62
C LYS A 52 5.70 -20.31 -5.72
N LYS A 53 5.28 -20.19 -6.97
CA LYS A 53 6.11 -20.45 -8.15
C LYS A 53 7.01 -19.28 -8.51
N ARG A 54 6.81 -18.11 -7.91
CA ARG A 54 7.49 -16.84 -8.23
C ARG A 54 7.35 -16.50 -9.72
N THR A 55 6.14 -16.70 -10.25
CA THR A 55 5.81 -16.50 -11.66
C THR A 55 4.72 -15.47 -11.80
N LEU A 56 4.93 -14.50 -12.69
CA LEU A 56 3.92 -13.55 -13.13
C LEU A 56 3.31 -14.08 -14.43
N TYR A 57 2.00 -14.24 -14.46
CA TYR A 57 1.21 -14.52 -15.65
C TYR A 57 0.54 -13.21 -16.08
N TYR A 58 0.59 -12.92 -17.35
CA TYR A 58 0.04 -11.70 -17.92
C TYR A 58 -0.70 -12.01 -19.21
N PHE A 59 -1.90 -11.47 -19.37
CA PHE A 59 -2.67 -11.55 -20.62
C PHE A 59 -2.40 -10.27 -21.44
N PRO A 60 -1.62 -10.34 -22.53
CA PRO A 60 -1.20 -9.13 -23.23
C PRO A 60 -2.35 -8.39 -23.89
N VAL A 61 -2.28 -7.07 -23.91
CA VAL A 61 -3.17 -6.24 -24.73
C VAL A 61 -2.84 -6.45 -26.20
N LYS A 62 -3.85 -6.42 -27.05
CA LYS A 62 -3.68 -6.62 -28.49
C LYS A 62 -2.64 -5.65 -29.09
N GLY A 63 -1.60 -6.18 -29.70
CA GLY A 63 -0.52 -5.43 -30.32
C GLY A 63 0.65 -5.10 -29.38
N GLU A 64 0.60 -5.51 -28.12
CA GLU A 64 1.71 -5.37 -27.18
C GLU A 64 2.78 -6.45 -27.43
N ASP A 65 4.03 -6.03 -27.50
CA ASP A 65 5.20 -6.90 -27.56
C ASP A 65 5.71 -7.14 -26.12
N VAL A 66 5.28 -8.24 -25.51
CA VAL A 66 5.67 -8.60 -24.15
C VAL A 66 7.19 -8.76 -23.99
N GLY A 67 7.91 -9.14 -25.06
CA GLY A 67 9.36 -9.25 -25.05
C GLY A 67 10.07 -7.91 -24.89
N ARG A 68 9.39 -6.81 -25.18
CA ARG A 68 9.88 -5.43 -25.03
C ARG A 68 9.21 -4.66 -23.89
N ALA A 69 8.21 -5.25 -23.25
CA ALA A 69 7.49 -4.61 -22.16
C ALA A 69 8.37 -4.49 -20.91
N THR A 70 8.20 -3.39 -20.19
CA THR A 70 8.83 -3.18 -18.88
C THR A 70 7.85 -3.56 -17.78
N PHE A 71 8.25 -4.48 -16.93
CA PHE A 71 7.48 -4.90 -15.77
C PHE A 71 8.12 -4.34 -14.49
N GLU A 72 7.37 -3.51 -13.75
CA GLU A 72 7.81 -2.94 -12.47
C GLU A 72 7.09 -3.67 -11.32
N ILE A 73 7.85 -4.16 -10.36
CA ILE A 73 7.31 -4.94 -9.23
C ILE A 73 7.54 -4.19 -7.93
N ALA A 74 6.44 -3.88 -7.22
CA ALA A 74 6.49 -3.27 -5.90
C ALA A 74 7.04 -4.26 -4.86
N ARG A 75 8.11 -3.85 -4.13
CA ARG A 75 8.77 -4.67 -3.11
C ARG A 75 8.89 -4.00 -1.76
N LEU A 76 9.15 -2.70 -1.73
CA LEU A 76 9.42 -1.94 -0.51
C LEU A 76 8.13 -1.34 0.02
N ARG A 77 7.83 -1.54 1.30
CA ARG A 77 6.71 -0.87 1.99
C ARG A 77 6.98 0.61 2.19
N HIS A 78 8.24 0.92 2.48
CA HIS A 78 8.74 2.27 2.70
C HIS A 78 9.88 2.52 1.72
N LEU A 79 9.80 3.61 0.99
CA LEU A 79 10.85 4.04 0.06
C LEU A 79 11.88 4.91 0.78
N ILE A 80 11.41 5.71 1.74
CA ILE A 80 12.26 6.54 2.61
C ILE A 80 11.73 6.45 4.04
N GLU A 81 12.66 6.27 4.98
CA GLU A 81 12.39 6.33 6.41
C GLU A 81 13.35 7.27 7.11
N LEU A 82 12.82 8.30 7.73
CA LEU A 82 13.53 9.14 8.68
C LEU A 82 13.08 8.73 10.09
N ARG A 83 13.83 7.81 10.71
CA ARG A 83 13.50 7.29 12.04
C ARG A 83 14.59 7.60 13.03
N ARG A 84 14.25 8.40 14.02
CA ARG A 84 15.11 8.75 15.15
C ARG A 84 14.28 9.02 16.41
N SER A 85 14.95 9.34 17.52
CA SER A 85 14.30 9.71 18.76
C SER A 85 14.19 11.22 18.91
N ARG A 86 13.31 11.66 19.83
CA ARG A 86 13.21 13.06 20.25
C ARG A 86 14.55 13.64 20.74
N ALA A 87 15.38 12.83 21.38
CA ALA A 87 16.67 13.28 21.90
C ALA A 87 17.73 13.53 20.81
N LYS A 88 17.59 12.84 19.66
CA LYS A 88 18.51 12.96 18.52
C LYS A 88 17.70 12.90 17.21
N PRO A 89 16.91 13.91 16.87
CA PRO A 89 16.10 13.88 15.67
C PRO A 89 16.91 14.06 14.39
N VAL A 90 16.36 13.56 13.28
CA VAL A 90 16.82 13.94 11.93
C VAL A 90 16.40 15.37 11.67
N ARG A 91 17.30 16.20 11.15
CA ARG A 91 17.00 17.63 10.91
C ARG A 91 17.41 18.07 9.52
N HIS A 92 16.68 19.09 9.02
CA HIS A 92 17.02 19.85 7.82
C HIS A 92 17.18 19.00 6.56
N VAL A 93 16.34 17.95 6.40
CA VAL A 93 16.30 17.13 5.20
C VAL A 93 15.13 17.56 4.33
N THR A 94 15.39 17.86 3.07
CA THR A 94 14.36 18.18 2.10
C THR A 94 14.47 17.26 0.89
N PHE A 95 13.38 16.57 0.58
CA PHE A 95 13.20 15.85 -0.69
C PHE A 95 12.50 16.77 -1.66
N ARG A 96 13.09 17.01 -2.82
CA ARG A 96 12.52 17.92 -3.80
C ARG A 96 12.58 17.36 -5.22
N GLY A 97 11.49 17.53 -5.98
CA GLY A 97 11.43 17.17 -7.38
C GLY A 97 11.55 15.68 -7.68
N LEU A 98 11.17 14.83 -6.71
CA LEU A 98 11.24 13.38 -6.83
C LEU A 98 9.87 12.79 -7.14
N VAL A 99 9.88 11.67 -7.88
CA VAL A 99 8.71 10.81 -8.07
C VAL A 99 8.87 9.55 -7.22
N PHE A 100 7.95 9.34 -6.30
CA PHE A 100 7.86 8.14 -5.45
C PHE A 100 6.81 7.20 -6.04
N ARG A 101 7.22 6.01 -6.50
CA ARG A 101 6.34 5.07 -7.18
C ARG A 101 6.45 3.66 -6.62
N HIS A 102 5.38 2.89 -6.78
CA HIS A 102 5.36 1.44 -6.57
C HIS A 102 5.81 0.99 -5.17
N ALA A 103 5.42 1.74 -4.12
CA ALA A 103 5.52 1.19 -2.77
C ALA A 103 4.55 0.01 -2.62
N ALA A 104 4.97 -1.01 -1.88
CA ALA A 104 4.18 -2.22 -1.71
C ALA A 104 2.88 -1.97 -0.93
N ARG A 105 1.89 -2.77 -1.21
CA ARG A 105 0.59 -2.76 -0.54
C ARG A 105 0.72 -3.12 0.95
N THR A 106 0.05 -2.37 1.82
CA THR A 106 0.14 -2.53 3.28
C THR A 106 -1.20 -2.62 3.99
N PHE A 107 -2.33 -2.51 3.29
CA PHE A 107 -3.66 -2.35 3.90
C PHE A 107 -4.13 -3.53 4.77
N MET A 108 -3.59 -4.74 4.55
CA MET A 108 -3.93 -5.94 5.33
C MET A 108 -2.92 -6.24 6.46
N GLU A 109 -1.91 -5.41 6.67
CA GLU A 109 -0.82 -5.73 7.59
C GLU A 109 -1.08 -5.29 9.03
N THR A 110 -1.88 -4.25 9.24
CA THR A 110 -2.22 -3.75 10.57
C THR A 110 -3.46 -4.45 11.12
N LYS A 111 -3.34 -4.95 12.33
CA LYS A 111 -4.45 -5.55 13.11
C LYS A 111 -4.80 -4.74 14.36
N GLU A 112 -4.23 -3.57 14.51
CA GLU A 112 -4.47 -2.68 15.63
C GLU A 112 -5.81 -1.96 15.46
N PRO A 113 -6.83 -2.22 16.30
CA PRO A 113 -8.09 -1.51 16.24
C PRO A 113 -7.95 -0.08 16.78
N LEU A 114 -8.58 0.87 16.12
CA LEU A 114 -8.71 2.23 16.63
C LEU A 114 -9.89 2.34 17.60
N LEU A 115 -9.71 3.00 18.73
CA LEU A 115 -10.66 3.02 19.83
C LEU A 115 -12.07 3.51 19.44
N ARG A 116 -12.16 4.46 18.50
CA ARG A 116 -13.43 5.09 18.07
C ARG A 116 -13.52 5.28 16.57
N SER A 117 -12.79 4.50 15.83
CA SER A 117 -12.77 4.56 14.37
C SER A 117 -13.34 3.28 13.78
N ASP A 118 -13.83 3.34 12.58
CA ASP A 118 -14.38 2.18 11.89
C ASP A 118 -13.32 1.35 11.17
N TRP A 119 -12.07 1.81 11.14
CA TRP A 119 -10.96 1.08 10.52
C TRP A 119 -9.65 1.29 11.26
N THR A 120 -8.68 0.44 10.95
CA THR A 120 -7.30 0.58 11.39
C THR A 120 -6.46 1.25 10.31
N ILE A 121 -5.42 1.96 10.73
CA ILE A 121 -4.45 2.60 9.84
C ILE A 121 -3.13 1.84 9.94
N TYR A 122 -2.55 1.47 8.79
CA TYR A 122 -1.19 0.97 8.77
C TYR A 122 -0.23 2.07 9.23
N ARG A 123 0.60 1.78 10.24
CA ARG A 123 1.53 2.75 10.81
C ARG A 123 2.81 2.85 9.99
N GLY A 124 2.66 3.41 8.80
CA GLY A 124 3.73 3.61 7.84
C GLY A 124 3.21 4.26 6.56
N GLY A 125 4.10 4.53 5.63
CA GLY A 125 3.83 5.13 4.33
C GLY A 125 5.00 4.94 3.39
N ALA A 126 4.87 5.34 2.14
CA ALA A 126 5.99 5.34 1.20
C ALA A 126 7.14 6.22 1.73
N VAL A 127 6.83 7.34 2.35
CA VAL A 127 7.78 8.16 3.13
C VAL A 127 7.32 8.24 4.58
N VAL A 128 8.22 7.93 5.51
CA VAL A 128 7.94 7.91 6.96
C VAL A 128 8.82 8.93 7.68
N PHE A 129 8.17 9.77 8.49
CA PHE A 129 8.82 10.66 9.44
C PHE A 129 8.51 10.23 10.87
N GLU A 130 9.55 9.90 11.62
CA GLU A 130 9.50 9.56 13.04
C GLU A 130 10.76 10.08 13.72
N GLY A 131 10.61 11.06 14.61
CA GLY A 131 11.75 11.75 15.21
C GLY A 131 12.48 12.67 14.22
N ALA A 132 11.73 13.48 13.48
CA ALA A 132 12.26 14.43 12.51
C ALA A 132 11.86 15.89 12.83
N GLU A 133 12.74 16.83 12.54
CA GLU A 133 12.52 18.28 12.71
C GLU A 133 12.98 19.05 11.47
N ASP A 134 12.24 20.08 11.09
CA ASP A 134 12.60 20.97 9.98
C ASP A 134 12.86 20.22 8.66
N CYS A 135 12.05 19.18 8.41
CA CYS A 135 12.17 18.36 7.19
C CYS A 135 11.01 18.64 6.24
N ALA A 136 11.22 18.43 4.95
CA ALA A 136 10.21 18.71 3.95
C ALA A 136 10.19 17.72 2.80
N ILE A 137 9.00 17.58 2.22
CA ILE A 137 8.75 17.05 0.87
C ILE A 137 8.24 18.24 0.07
N ALA A 138 8.90 18.57 -1.04
CA ALA A 138 8.58 19.74 -1.84
C ALA A 138 8.61 19.41 -3.34
N ASP A 139 7.59 19.85 -4.06
CA ASP A 139 7.53 19.75 -5.51
C ASP A 139 7.74 18.29 -6.00
N CYS A 140 7.18 17.32 -5.26
CA CYS A 140 7.30 15.88 -5.50
C CYS A 140 6.00 15.30 -6.06
N GLU A 141 6.09 14.06 -6.52
CA GLU A 141 4.94 13.28 -6.94
C GLU A 141 4.93 11.94 -6.23
N PHE A 142 3.74 11.49 -5.79
CA PHE A 142 3.50 10.13 -5.33
C PHE A 142 2.51 9.48 -6.28
N ASP A 143 2.97 8.46 -6.99
CA ASP A 143 2.21 7.74 -8.00
C ASP A 143 2.13 6.25 -7.67
N GLN A 144 0.90 5.72 -7.57
CA GLN A 144 0.66 4.28 -7.38
C GLN A 144 1.42 3.69 -6.18
N VAL A 145 1.36 4.35 -5.03
CA VAL A 145 1.88 3.80 -3.78
C VAL A 145 0.83 2.92 -3.11
N GLY A 146 1.17 1.69 -2.76
CA GLY A 146 0.23 0.65 -2.34
C GLY A 146 -0.33 0.80 -0.92
N GLY A 147 -0.04 1.88 -0.23
CA GLY A 147 -0.52 2.23 1.11
C GLY A 147 -0.64 3.73 1.29
N ASN A 148 -0.32 4.24 2.49
CA ASN A 148 -0.22 5.68 2.72
C ASN A 148 0.98 6.26 1.95
N ALA A 149 0.85 7.46 1.37
CA ALA A 149 1.98 8.09 0.72
C ALA A 149 2.96 8.66 1.74
N VAL A 150 2.51 9.52 2.65
CA VAL A 150 3.33 10.11 3.71
C VAL A 150 2.75 9.76 5.07
N PHE A 151 3.59 9.28 5.97
CA PHE A 151 3.22 8.97 7.35
C PHE A 151 4.10 9.75 8.33
N VAL A 152 3.46 10.59 9.17
CA VAL A 152 4.12 11.42 10.18
C VAL A 152 3.65 10.95 11.55
N SER A 153 4.49 10.28 12.30
CA SER A 153 4.09 9.60 13.54
C SER A 153 5.06 9.87 14.70
N ASN A 154 4.57 9.67 15.91
CA ASN A 154 5.30 9.90 17.15
C ASN A 154 5.79 11.35 17.28
N TYR A 155 7.09 11.53 17.53
CA TYR A 155 7.67 12.86 17.67
C TYR A 155 8.14 13.42 16.33
N ASN A 156 7.53 14.53 15.90
CA ASN A 156 8.01 15.31 14.76
C ASN A 156 7.73 16.81 15.01
N ARG A 157 8.51 17.69 14.40
CA ARG A 157 8.28 19.15 14.46
C ARG A 157 8.58 19.80 13.12
N ARG A 158 7.70 20.68 12.69
CA ARG A 158 7.87 21.50 11.48
C ARG A 158 8.17 20.64 10.23
N ILE A 159 7.37 19.58 10.06
CA ILE A 159 7.37 18.79 8.83
C ILE A 159 6.47 19.50 7.83
N ALA A 160 6.96 19.70 6.61
CA ALA A 160 6.22 20.35 5.54
C ALA A 160 6.06 19.43 4.33
N VAL A 161 4.84 19.38 3.78
CA VAL A 161 4.56 18.79 2.46
C VAL A 161 3.94 19.89 1.62
N ARG A 162 4.59 20.28 0.53
CA ARG A 162 4.17 21.42 -0.29
C ARG A 162 4.46 21.19 -1.77
N GLY A 163 3.60 21.73 -2.65
CA GLY A 163 3.74 21.61 -4.10
C GLY A 163 3.77 20.15 -4.58
N THR A 164 3.24 19.22 -3.79
CA THR A 164 3.35 17.78 -4.01
C THR A 164 2.02 17.23 -4.50
N HIS A 165 2.07 16.46 -5.58
CA HIS A 165 0.91 15.75 -6.12
C HIS A 165 0.90 14.30 -5.61
N ILE A 166 -0.22 13.88 -5.02
CA ILE A 166 -0.41 12.51 -4.51
C ILE A 166 -1.62 11.90 -5.18
N HIS A 167 -1.42 10.81 -5.93
CA HIS A 167 -2.50 10.11 -6.61
C HIS A 167 -2.25 8.60 -6.65
N GLY A 168 -3.30 7.82 -6.92
CA GLY A 168 -3.19 6.35 -6.96
C GLY A 168 -2.72 5.72 -5.64
N ALA A 169 -2.90 6.39 -4.49
CA ALA A 169 -2.53 5.83 -3.20
C ALA A 169 -3.50 4.72 -2.78
N GLY A 170 -2.96 3.60 -2.29
CA GLY A 170 -3.75 2.46 -1.83
C GLY A 170 -4.49 2.70 -0.51
N ALA A 171 -4.15 3.78 0.21
CA ALA A 171 -4.82 4.22 1.43
C ALA A 171 -4.84 5.77 1.48
N SER A 172 -4.22 6.39 2.48
CA SER A 172 -4.28 7.84 2.66
C SER A 172 -3.13 8.57 1.97
N GLY A 173 -3.35 9.82 1.57
CA GLY A 173 -2.29 10.68 1.06
C GLY A 173 -1.29 11.05 2.15
N ILE A 174 -1.76 11.61 3.27
CA ILE A 174 -0.94 12.02 4.42
C ILE A 174 -1.64 11.59 5.71
N CYS A 175 -0.90 10.96 6.60
CA CYS A 175 -1.35 10.53 7.94
C CYS A 175 -0.41 11.02 9.03
#